data_c187910d41315095a46d85e6e60fbf2f
#
_entry.id   c187910d41315095a46d85e6e60fbf2f
#
_cell.length_a   1.000
_cell.length_b   1.000
_cell.length_c   1.000
_cell.angle_alpha   90.00
_cell.angle_beta   90.00
_cell.angle_gamma   90.00
#
_symmetry.space_group_name_H-M   'P 1'
#
loop_
_entity.id
_entity.type
_entity.pdbx_description
1 polymer ?
#
loop_
_entity_poly.entity_id
_entity_poly.type
_entity_poly.pdbx_seq_one_letter_code
_entity_poly.pdbx_strand_id
1 'polypeptide(L)'
;MTLSPRKRFLAYVRGDASARPVTSPFLPHPEVVTATLRSIGLPTVNDDFIANEIRLARALDYEPMFMTDCHGLIFPWKLDEGNSNEEWMIYTFQTASHEWVRKISRSLGEWGDESGFPVKTEEDHLLLHEACAMVSERETTIRQYFRDWRDRVGEEGVIVIGHPHVTWLAYQISQTNLVFHDLDYPETFQRSMQAIYEAALFV
;
A
#
# COMPACT_ATOMS: atom_id res chain seq x y z
N MET A 1 21.12 21.23 -20.48
CA MET A 1 19.71 20.83 -20.21
C MET A 1 19.64 20.26 -18.80
N THR A 2 18.79 20.80 -17.94
CA THR A 2 18.60 20.29 -16.60
C THR A 2 17.71 19.04 -16.67
N LEU A 3 18.14 17.93 -16.06
CA LEU A 3 17.34 16.71 -16.01
C LEU A 3 16.06 16.94 -15.17
N SER A 4 14.95 16.31 -15.54
CA SER A 4 13.74 16.30 -14.72
C SER A 4 14.01 15.59 -13.36
N PRO A 5 13.22 15.85 -12.30
CA PRO A 5 13.36 15.18 -11.01
C PRO A 5 13.41 13.66 -11.15
N ARG A 6 12.51 13.09 -11.94
CA ARG A 6 12.49 11.65 -12.25
C ARG A 6 13.80 11.15 -12.87
N LYS A 7 14.31 11.85 -13.87
CA LYS A 7 15.54 11.45 -14.56
C LYS A 7 16.76 11.54 -13.64
N ARG A 8 16.81 12.58 -12.78
CA ARG A 8 17.87 12.72 -11.77
C ARG A 8 17.84 11.54 -10.78
N PHE A 9 16.66 11.22 -10.25
CA PHE A 9 16.49 10.12 -9.34
C PHE A 9 16.93 8.79 -9.97
N LEU A 10 16.45 8.48 -11.18
CA LEU A 10 16.80 7.24 -11.87
C LEU A 10 18.27 7.15 -12.22
N ALA A 11 18.92 8.26 -12.60
CA ALA A 11 20.37 8.29 -12.85
C ALA A 11 21.14 7.95 -11.57
N TYR A 12 20.76 8.55 -10.43
CA TYR A 12 21.38 8.28 -9.15
C TYR A 12 21.23 6.80 -8.73
N VAL A 13 20.01 6.25 -8.81
CA VAL A 13 19.75 4.84 -8.44
C VAL A 13 20.50 3.86 -9.35
N ARG A 14 20.72 4.22 -10.62
CA ARG A 14 21.52 3.41 -11.57
C ARG A 14 23.03 3.53 -11.38
N GLY A 15 23.47 4.33 -10.42
CA GLY A 15 24.88 4.51 -10.12
C GLY A 15 25.62 5.41 -11.12
N ASP A 16 24.93 6.34 -11.79
CA ASP A 16 25.56 7.33 -12.65
C ASP A 16 26.45 8.27 -11.81
N ALA A 17 27.76 8.14 -11.98
CA ALA A 17 28.75 8.90 -11.23
C ALA A 17 28.63 10.42 -11.43
N SER A 18 27.99 10.88 -12.50
CA SER A 18 27.74 12.29 -12.78
C SER A 18 26.46 12.81 -12.10
N ALA A 19 25.60 11.90 -11.60
CA ALA A 19 24.37 12.30 -10.93
C ALA A 19 24.67 12.91 -9.56
N ARG A 20 24.09 14.07 -9.28
CA ARG A 20 24.13 14.63 -7.94
C ARG A 20 23.39 13.71 -6.96
N PRO A 21 23.76 13.67 -5.67
CA PRO A 21 22.97 12.98 -4.65
C PRO A 21 21.52 13.44 -4.68
N VAL A 22 20.61 12.48 -4.61
CA VAL A 22 19.17 12.73 -4.54
C VAL A 22 18.78 12.98 -3.08
N THR A 23 18.06 14.05 -2.84
CA THR A 23 17.40 14.31 -1.57
C THR A 23 15.91 14.07 -1.77
N SER A 24 15.39 13.07 -1.12
CA SER A 24 13.95 12.77 -1.14
C SER A 24 13.49 12.50 0.28
N PRO A 25 12.93 13.51 0.97
CA PRO A 25 12.31 13.27 2.26
C PRO A 25 11.10 12.35 2.06
N PHE A 26 11.00 11.35 2.91
CA PHE A 26 9.83 10.51 2.94
C PHE A 26 8.72 11.24 3.70
N LEU A 27 7.76 11.81 2.98
CA LEU A 27 6.62 12.54 3.54
C LEU A 27 5.32 11.76 3.24
N PRO A 28 5.04 10.67 3.97
CA PRO A 28 3.93 9.77 3.64
C PRO A 28 2.55 10.35 3.96
N HIS A 29 2.50 11.45 4.73
CA HIS A 29 1.25 11.98 5.26
C HIS A 29 0.84 13.28 4.55
N PRO A 30 -0.32 13.30 3.87
CA PRO A 30 -0.85 14.49 3.19
C PRO A 30 -0.93 15.74 4.09
N GLU A 31 -1.23 15.53 5.38
CA GLU A 31 -1.33 16.60 6.38
C GLU A 31 0.02 17.28 6.60
N VAL A 32 1.12 16.53 6.63
CA VAL A 32 2.47 17.08 6.82
C VAL A 32 2.85 17.95 5.62
N VAL A 33 2.61 17.47 4.40
CA VAL A 33 2.85 18.22 3.18
C VAL A 33 2.04 19.52 3.16
N THR A 34 0.76 19.42 3.48
CA THR A 34 -0.16 20.57 3.51
C THR A 34 0.23 21.58 4.59
N ALA A 35 0.58 21.14 5.79
CA ALA A 35 1.04 22.00 6.87
C ALA A 35 2.35 22.70 6.53
N THR A 36 3.30 21.98 5.90
CA THR A 36 4.58 22.54 5.48
C THR A 36 4.39 23.62 4.41
N LEU A 37 3.58 23.35 3.37
CA LEU A 37 3.28 24.35 2.35
C LEU A 37 2.71 25.64 2.98
N ARG A 38 1.75 25.51 3.89
CA ARG A 38 1.16 26.66 4.60
C ARG A 38 2.20 27.41 5.42
N SER A 39 3.10 26.70 6.10
CA SER A 39 4.14 27.33 6.96
C SER A 39 5.14 28.17 6.16
N ILE A 40 5.39 27.82 4.90
CA ILE A 40 6.26 28.58 3.98
C ILE A 40 5.47 29.54 3.08
N GLY A 41 4.19 29.72 3.33
CA GLY A 41 3.34 30.70 2.61
C GLY A 41 2.91 30.26 1.20
N LEU A 42 2.97 28.98 0.89
CA LEU A 42 2.53 28.47 -0.41
C LEU A 42 1.07 27.96 -0.37
N PRO A 43 0.30 28.21 -1.44
CA PRO A 43 -1.07 27.72 -1.53
C PRO A 43 -1.09 26.20 -1.70
N THR A 44 -2.13 25.56 -1.12
CA THR A 44 -2.41 24.15 -1.29
C THR A 44 -3.47 23.92 -2.36
N VAL A 45 -3.42 22.75 -3.00
CA VAL A 45 -4.49 22.23 -3.84
C VAL A 45 -5.34 21.31 -2.96
N ASN A 46 -6.63 21.59 -2.87
CA ASN A 46 -7.54 20.83 -1.98
C ASN A 46 -7.51 19.34 -2.35
N ASP A 47 -7.25 18.51 -1.35
CA ASP A 47 -7.27 17.04 -1.38
C ASP A 47 -6.37 16.38 -2.46
N ASP A 48 -5.51 17.15 -3.15
CA ASP A 48 -4.55 16.61 -4.10
C ASP A 48 -3.14 16.50 -3.50
N PHE A 49 -2.89 15.37 -2.86
CA PHE A 49 -1.59 15.07 -2.27
C PHE A 49 -0.44 15.13 -3.28
N ILE A 50 -0.63 14.56 -4.48
CA ILE A 50 0.43 14.53 -5.51
C ILE A 50 0.79 15.96 -5.95
N ALA A 51 -0.21 16.78 -6.24
CA ALA A 51 0.02 18.16 -6.64
C ALA A 51 0.68 18.98 -5.52
N ASN A 52 0.28 18.77 -4.27
CA ASN A 52 0.87 19.45 -3.12
C ASN A 52 2.32 19.02 -2.89
N GLU A 53 2.62 17.73 -2.97
CA GLU A 53 3.98 17.20 -2.84
C GLU A 53 4.91 17.71 -3.95
N ILE A 54 4.48 17.70 -5.20
CA ILE A 54 5.25 18.28 -6.31
C ILE A 54 5.54 19.77 -6.08
N ARG A 55 4.56 20.53 -5.58
CA ARG A 55 4.73 21.96 -5.28
C ARG A 55 5.75 22.16 -4.15
N LEU A 56 5.68 21.36 -3.10
CA LEU A 56 6.63 21.41 -2.00
C LEU A 56 8.04 21.05 -2.46
N ALA A 57 8.16 20.00 -3.26
CA ALA A 57 9.42 19.54 -3.83
C ALA A 57 10.11 20.62 -4.68
N ARG A 58 9.33 21.33 -5.49
CA ARG A 58 9.84 22.47 -6.30
C ARG A 58 10.31 23.62 -5.41
N ALA A 59 9.60 23.90 -4.32
CA ALA A 59 9.95 24.98 -3.41
C ALA A 59 11.21 24.71 -2.59
N LEU A 60 11.44 23.45 -2.22
CA LEU A 60 12.56 23.01 -1.38
C LEU A 60 13.70 22.32 -2.16
N ASP A 61 13.59 22.23 -3.48
CA ASP A 61 14.58 21.60 -4.42
C ASP A 61 14.95 20.16 -4.05
N TYR A 62 13.92 19.32 -3.88
CA TYR A 62 14.13 17.87 -3.72
C TYR A 62 13.40 17.04 -4.80
N GLU A 63 13.72 15.77 -4.88
CA GLU A 63 13.08 14.83 -5.81
C GLU A 63 11.92 14.11 -5.10
N PRO A 64 10.64 14.37 -5.46
CA PRO A 64 9.52 13.73 -4.78
C PRO A 64 9.45 12.24 -5.07
N MET A 65 9.20 11.47 -4.02
CA MET A 65 9.04 10.03 -4.06
C MET A 65 7.64 9.68 -3.53
N PHE A 66 6.82 9.15 -4.43
CA PHE A 66 5.46 8.75 -4.11
C PHE A 66 5.43 7.26 -3.81
N MET A 67 5.12 6.90 -2.57
CA MET A 67 4.88 5.51 -2.23
C MET A 67 3.43 5.15 -2.48
N THR A 68 3.24 4.02 -3.15
CA THR A 68 1.98 3.30 -3.19
C THR A 68 2.22 1.85 -2.82
N ASP A 69 1.25 1.23 -2.19
CA ASP A 69 1.32 -0.20 -1.91
C ASP A 69 0.40 -0.96 -2.85
N CYS A 70 0.67 -2.25 -3.01
CA CYS A 70 -0.17 -3.12 -3.79
C CYS A 70 -1.14 -3.97 -2.93
N HIS A 71 -1.12 -3.80 -1.60
CA HIS A 71 -1.98 -4.58 -0.70
C HIS A 71 -3.47 -4.39 -1.03
N GLY A 72 -3.93 -3.16 -1.18
CA GLY A 72 -5.30 -2.85 -1.59
C GLY A 72 -5.65 -3.32 -3.00
N LEU A 73 -4.65 -3.60 -3.84
CA LEU A 73 -4.86 -4.20 -5.17
C LEU A 73 -4.97 -5.73 -5.10
N ILE A 74 -4.33 -6.36 -4.11
CA ILE A 74 -4.46 -7.80 -3.86
C ILE A 74 -5.74 -8.09 -3.09
N PHE A 75 -5.98 -7.34 -2.02
CA PHE A 75 -7.15 -7.48 -1.14
C PHE A 75 -7.99 -6.21 -1.19
N PRO A 76 -8.99 -6.12 -2.08
CA PRO A 76 -9.74 -4.89 -2.32
C PRO A 76 -10.80 -4.65 -1.23
N TRP A 77 -10.34 -4.46 -0.01
CA TRP A 77 -11.18 -4.15 1.13
C TRP A 77 -12.02 -2.91 0.90
N LYS A 78 -13.29 -2.98 1.22
CA LYS A 78 -14.24 -1.87 1.20
C LYS A 78 -14.78 -1.64 2.59
N LEU A 79 -14.82 -0.38 3.02
CA LEU A 79 -15.47 -0.02 4.27
C LEU A 79 -16.97 -0.31 4.17
N ASP A 80 -17.47 -1.11 5.09
CA ASP A 80 -18.89 -1.35 5.29
C ASP A 80 -19.42 -0.33 6.31
N GLU A 81 -19.92 0.78 5.83
CA GLU A 81 -20.45 1.85 6.68
C GLU A 81 -21.68 1.40 7.48
N GLY A 82 -22.49 0.49 6.93
CA GLY A 82 -23.72 0.01 7.54
C GLY A 82 -23.47 -0.83 8.80
N ASN A 83 -22.38 -1.59 8.81
CA ASN A 83 -21.97 -2.44 9.94
C ASN A 83 -20.88 -1.81 10.81
N SER A 84 -20.32 -0.68 10.39
CA SER A 84 -19.35 0.09 11.18
C SER A 84 -20.08 0.93 12.25
N ASN A 85 -19.38 1.23 13.36
CA ASN A 85 -19.92 2.03 14.46
C ASN A 85 -18.82 2.93 15.08
N GLU A 86 -19.10 3.56 16.24
CA GLU A 86 -18.14 4.45 16.92
C GLU A 86 -16.88 3.73 17.41
N GLU A 87 -16.96 2.45 17.69
CA GLU A 87 -15.84 1.64 18.20
C GLU A 87 -15.08 0.92 17.08
N TRP A 88 -15.78 0.48 16.02
CA TRP A 88 -15.27 -0.43 15.01
C TRP A 88 -15.48 0.06 13.58
N MET A 89 -14.45 -0.10 12.77
CA MET A 89 -14.53 -0.07 11.29
C MET A 89 -14.60 -1.50 10.79
N ILE A 90 -15.61 -1.80 9.99
CA ILE A 90 -15.78 -3.10 9.35
C ILE A 90 -15.39 -2.96 7.89
N TYR A 91 -14.51 -3.83 7.43
CA TYR A 91 -14.12 -3.91 6.03
C TYR A 91 -14.49 -5.28 5.49
N THR A 92 -14.99 -5.30 4.28
CA THR A 92 -15.36 -6.54 3.58
C THR A 92 -14.76 -6.60 2.19
N PHE A 93 -14.53 -7.78 1.67
CA PHE A 93 -14.43 -8.04 0.25
C PHE A 93 -14.95 -9.45 -0.07
N GLN A 94 -15.41 -9.64 -1.31
CA GLN A 94 -16.04 -10.86 -1.77
C GLN A 94 -15.13 -11.60 -2.73
N THR A 95 -14.93 -12.90 -2.52
CA THR A 95 -14.46 -13.87 -3.52
C THR A 95 -15.66 -14.65 -4.10
N ALA A 96 -15.42 -15.57 -5.00
CA ALA A 96 -16.51 -16.41 -5.54
C ALA A 96 -17.15 -17.30 -4.46
N SER A 97 -16.36 -17.78 -3.51
CA SER A 97 -16.78 -18.75 -2.50
C SER A 97 -16.98 -18.15 -1.11
N HIS A 98 -16.40 -16.96 -0.81
CA HIS A 98 -16.31 -16.47 0.56
C HIS A 98 -16.44 -14.96 0.65
N GLU A 99 -17.13 -14.49 1.69
CA GLU A 99 -17.12 -13.09 2.11
C GLU A 99 -16.11 -12.89 3.23
N TRP A 100 -15.07 -12.12 2.93
CA TRP A 100 -14.05 -11.77 3.89
C TRP A 100 -14.50 -10.57 4.73
N VAL A 101 -14.31 -10.68 6.04
CA VAL A 101 -14.63 -9.61 6.98
C VAL A 101 -13.41 -9.29 7.83
N ARG A 102 -13.06 -8.02 7.91
CA ARG A 102 -12.01 -7.50 8.78
C ARG A 102 -12.57 -6.42 9.68
N LYS A 103 -12.24 -6.51 10.96
CA LYS A 103 -12.70 -5.57 11.98
C LYS A 103 -11.50 -4.83 12.57
N ILE A 104 -11.55 -3.51 12.54
CA ILE A 104 -10.46 -2.64 13.01
C ILE A 104 -11.00 -1.71 14.09
N SER A 105 -10.35 -1.69 15.25
CA SER A 105 -10.70 -0.76 16.33
C SER A 105 -10.35 0.67 15.94
N ARG A 106 -11.29 1.61 16.12
CA ARG A 106 -11.02 3.03 15.87
C ARG A 106 -10.04 3.64 16.86
N SER A 107 -9.98 3.11 18.08
CA SER A 107 -9.10 3.62 19.14
C SER A 107 -7.73 2.96 19.16
N LEU A 108 -7.65 1.68 18.84
CA LEU A 108 -6.42 0.86 18.90
C LEU A 108 -5.79 0.60 17.53
N GLY A 109 -6.50 0.92 16.46
CA GLY A 109 -6.04 0.66 15.11
C GLY A 109 -6.04 -0.82 14.72
N GLU A 110 -5.25 -1.17 13.72
CA GLU A 110 -5.22 -2.51 13.11
C GLU A 110 -4.76 -3.63 14.05
N TRP A 111 -3.98 -3.29 15.04
CA TRP A 111 -3.32 -4.25 15.94
C TRP A 111 -4.05 -4.45 17.27
N GLY A 112 -5.16 -3.77 17.47
CA GLY A 112 -5.82 -3.71 18.77
C GLY A 112 -6.74 -4.86 19.11
N ASP A 113 -7.18 -5.66 18.13
CA ASP A 113 -8.10 -6.80 18.37
C ASP A 113 -7.78 -7.96 17.43
N GLU A 114 -7.25 -9.03 18.00
CA GLU A 114 -6.93 -10.26 17.27
C GLU A 114 -8.18 -10.91 16.64
N SER A 115 -9.35 -10.74 17.23
CA SER A 115 -10.61 -11.27 16.69
C SER A 115 -11.00 -10.64 15.37
N GLY A 116 -10.45 -9.46 15.06
CA GLY A 116 -10.72 -8.71 13.84
C GLY A 116 -9.98 -9.21 12.60
N PHE A 117 -9.00 -10.09 12.76
CA PHE A 117 -8.25 -10.63 11.62
C PHE A 117 -9.04 -11.72 10.89
N PRO A 118 -9.00 -11.72 9.56
CA PRO A 118 -9.85 -12.61 8.76
C PRO A 118 -9.40 -14.07 8.75
N VAL A 119 -8.10 -14.37 8.88
CA VAL A 119 -7.53 -15.73 8.81
C VAL A 119 -7.29 -16.25 10.21
N LYS A 120 -8.01 -17.31 10.61
CA LYS A 120 -7.97 -17.91 11.96
C LYS A 120 -7.73 -19.40 11.96
N THR A 121 -8.02 -20.07 10.85
CA THR A 121 -7.99 -21.53 10.74
C THR A 121 -7.24 -21.97 9.50
N GLU A 122 -6.94 -23.25 9.39
CA GLU A 122 -6.35 -23.81 8.16
C GLU A 122 -7.26 -23.63 6.95
N GLU A 123 -8.58 -23.74 7.13
CA GLU A 123 -9.54 -23.52 6.05
C GLU A 123 -9.49 -22.08 5.52
N ASP A 124 -9.34 -21.08 6.41
CA ASP A 124 -9.19 -19.68 6.00
C ASP A 124 -7.94 -19.48 5.15
N HIS A 125 -6.86 -20.21 5.39
CA HIS A 125 -5.68 -20.16 4.53
C HIS A 125 -5.97 -20.64 3.10
N LEU A 126 -6.78 -21.68 2.93
CA LEU A 126 -7.17 -22.17 1.59
C LEU A 126 -8.02 -21.14 0.86
N LEU A 127 -8.93 -20.47 1.57
CA LEU A 127 -9.71 -19.36 1.03
C LEU A 127 -8.83 -18.16 0.67
N LEU A 128 -7.77 -17.91 1.45
CA LEU A 128 -6.78 -16.87 1.15
C LEU A 128 -6.06 -17.13 -0.19
N HIS A 129 -5.76 -18.38 -0.52
CA HIS A 129 -5.19 -18.75 -1.82
C HIS A 129 -6.13 -18.37 -2.96
N GLU A 130 -7.44 -18.62 -2.82
CA GLU A 130 -8.44 -18.18 -3.79
C GLU A 130 -8.44 -16.65 -3.97
N ALA A 131 -8.45 -15.91 -2.86
CA ALA A 131 -8.39 -14.46 -2.90
C ALA A 131 -7.15 -13.93 -3.62
N CYS A 132 -5.98 -14.53 -3.39
CA CYS A 132 -4.75 -14.20 -4.09
C CYS A 132 -4.83 -14.52 -5.61
N ALA A 133 -5.39 -15.66 -5.98
CA ALA A 133 -5.52 -16.05 -7.39
C ALA A 133 -6.41 -15.09 -8.20
N MET A 134 -7.40 -14.45 -7.58
CA MET A 134 -8.28 -13.48 -8.23
C MET A 134 -7.57 -12.19 -8.68
N VAL A 135 -6.33 -11.95 -8.27
CA VAL A 135 -5.57 -10.76 -8.68
C VAL A 135 -5.44 -10.70 -10.20
N SER A 136 -5.24 -11.84 -10.86
CA SER A 136 -5.13 -11.91 -12.33
C SER A 136 -6.39 -11.45 -13.06
N GLU A 137 -7.57 -11.65 -12.47
CA GLU A 137 -8.84 -11.21 -13.04
C GLU A 137 -8.98 -9.68 -13.05
N ARG A 138 -8.19 -8.99 -12.22
CA ARG A 138 -8.19 -7.53 -12.06
C ARG A 138 -7.05 -6.84 -12.79
N GLU A 139 -6.34 -7.53 -13.69
CA GLU A 139 -5.18 -6.98 -14.40
C GLU A 139 -5.46 -5.61 -15.03
N THR A 140 -6.61 -5.46 -15.70
CA THR A 140 -6.98 -4.19 -16.35
C THR A 140 -7.09 -3.06 -15.32
N THR A 141 -7.72 -3.30 -14.17
CA THR A 141 -7.88 -2.32 -13.08
C THR A 141 -6.52 -1.96 -12.47
N ILE A 142 -5.66 -2.95 -12.23
CA ILE A 142 -4.31 -2.75 -11.70
C ILE A 142 -3.47 -1.92 -12.67
N ARG A 143 -3.47 -2.28 -13.96
CA ARG A 143 -2.76 -1.52 -14.99
C ARG A 143 -3.27 -0.08 -15.10
N GLN A 144 -4.58 0.14 -14.97
CA GLN A 144 -5.14 1.49 -15.00
C GLN A 144 -4.71 2.29 -13.78
N TYR A 145 -4.74 1.72 -12.58
CA TYR A 145 -4.27 2.34 -11.36
C TYR A 145 -2.82 2.88 -11.50
N PHE A 146 -1.89 2.07 -12.02
CA PHE A 146 -0.51 2.52 -12.22
C PHE A 146 -0.35 3.52 -13.36
N ARG A 147 -1.18 3.45 -14.40
CA ARG A 147 -1.22 4.50 -15.45
C ARG A 147 -1.64 5.84 -14.86
N ASP A 148 -2.71 5.86 -14.06
CA ASP A 148 -3.22 7.08 -13.44
C ASP A 148 -2.15 7.71 -12.52
N TRP A 149 -1.46 6.91 -11.72
CA TRP A 149 -0.33 7.37 -10.93
C TRP A 149 0.79 7.95 -11.80
N ARG A 150 1.20 7.23 -12.83
CA ARG A 150 2.24 7.67 -13.75
C ARG A 150 1.87 8.97 -14.44
N ASP A 151 0.64 9.09 -14.90
CA ASP A 151 0.19 10.28 -15.66
C ASP A 151 0.07 11.50 -14.74
N ARG A 152 -0.29 11.32 -13.46
CA ARG A 152 -0.31 12.38 -12.45
C ARG A 152 1.09 12.83 -12.00
N VAL A 153 1.98 11.89 -11.77
CA VAL A 153 3.36 12.19 -11.29
C VAL A 153 4.25 12.65 -12.45
N GLY A 154 4.12 12.05 -13.62
CA GLY A 154 4.88 12.41 -14.83
C GLY A 154 6.40 12.38 -14.62
N GLU A 155 7.05 13.45 -15.04
CA GLU A 155 8.50 13.67 -14.92
C GLU A 155 8.89 14.38 -13.61
N GLU A 156 7.92 14.75 -12.78
CA GLU A 156 8.14 15.52 -11.55
C GLU A 156 8.59 14.67 -10.36
N GLY A 157 8.49 13.36 -10.46
CA GLY A 157 8.90 12.46 -9.39
C GLY A 157 9.00 10.99 -9.80
N VAL A 158 9.19 10.13 -8.82
CA VAL A 158 9.18 8.67 -9.01
C VAL A 158 8.09 8.03 -8.17
N ILE A 159 7.55 6.94 -8.70
CA ILE A 159 6.61 6.11 -7.99
C ILE A 159 7.39 4.90 -7.46
N VAL A 160 7.30 4.68 -6.16
CA VAL A 160 7.87 3.52 -5.48
C VAL A 160 6.72 2.64 -5.03
N ILE A 161 6.73 1.41 -5.52
CA ILE A 161 5.73 0.42 -5.12
C ILE A 161 6.28 -0.31 -3.91
N GLY A 162 5.55 -0.24 -2.80
CA GLY A 162 5.83 -1.04 -1.62
C GLY A 162 5.64 -2.51 -1.95
N HIS A 163 6.73 -3.28 -1.93
CA HIS A 163 6.66 -4.72 -2.19
C HIS A 163 6.05 -5.42 -0.98
N PRO A 164 5.11 -6.36 -1.16
CA PRO A 164 4.62 -7.18 -0.07
C PRO A 164 5.75 -8.03 0.49
N HIS A 165 5.80 -8.09 1.77
CA HIS A 165 6.70 -8.95 2.51
C HIS A 165 5.92 -9.76 3.55
N VAL A 166 6.60 -10.65 4.25
CA VAL A 166 6.02 -11.53 5.28
C VAL A 166 5.02 -10.83 6.21
N THR A 167 5.26 -9.57 6.55
CA THR A 167 4.35 -8.81 7.43
C THR A 167 2.98 -8.57 6.82
N TRP A 168 2.80 -8.73 5.50
CA TRP A 168 1.48 -8.61 4.90
C TRP A 168 0.57 -9.78 5.20
N LEU A 169 1.14 -10.96 5.42
CA LEU A 169 0.37 -12.06 5.98
C LEU A 169 -0.09 -11.70 7.39
N ALA A 170 0.72 -10.95 8.16
CA ALA A 170 0.34 -10.45 9.46
C ALA A 170 -0.86 -9.49 9.45
N TYR A 171 -1.19 -8.88 8.32
CA TYR A 171 -2.43 -8.11 8.15
C TYR A 171 -3.66 -9.00 7.93
N GLN A 172 -3.46 -10.26 7.61
CA GLN A 172 -4.54 -11.24 7.44
C GLN A 172 -4.67 -12.17 8.66
N ILE A 173 -3.55 -12.41 9.32
CA ILE A 173 -3.42 -13.26 10.53
C ILE A 173 -2.85 -12.35 11.61
N SER A 174 -3.36 -12.38 12.84
CA SER A 174 -2.75 -11.60 13.92
C SER A 174 -1.28 -11.98 14.11
N GLN A 175 -0.45 -11.01 14.54
CA GLN A 175 0.98 -11.25 14.77
C GLN A 175 1.23 -12.40 15.75
N THR A 176 0.40 -12.52 16.79
CA THR A 176 0.48 -13.59 17.77
C THR A 176 0.19 -14.95 17.12
N ASN A 177 -0.83 -15.01 16.28
CA ASN A 177 -1.25 -16.26 15.64
C ASN A 177 -0.32 -16.68 14.48
N LEU A 178 0.46 -15.78 13.89
CA LEU A 178 1.42 -16.14 12.84
C LEU A 178 2.33 -17.30 13.23
N VAL A 179 2.87 -17.26 14.46
CA VAL A 179 3.77 -18.31 14.95
C VAL A 179 3.02 -19.61 15.16
N PHE A 180 1.80 -19.56 15.69
CA PHE A 180 0.97 -20.77 15.89
C PHE A 180 0.56 -21.39 14.55
N HIS A 181 0.17 -20.59 13.56
CA HIS A 181 -0.19 -21.09 12.23
C HIS A 181 1.00 -21.72 11.49
N ASP A 182 2.22 -21.19 11.66
CA ASP A 182 3.44 -21.79 11.10
C ASP A 182 3.76 -23.16 11.78
N LEU A 183 3.46 -23.29 13.07
CA LEU A 183 3.68 -24.53 13.82
C LEU A 183 2.58 -25.58 13.58
N ASP A 184 1.33 -25.14 13.55
CA ASP A 184 0.17 -26.04 13.48
C ASP A 184 -0.14 -26.47 12.05
N TYR A 185 0.11 -25.58 11.05
CA TYR A 185 -0.23 -25.77 9.64
C TYR A 185 0.94 -25.40 8.70
N PRO A 186 2.16 -25.92 8.88
CA PRO A 186 3.36 -25.41 8.24
C PRO A 186 3.29 -25.42 6.71
N GLU A 187 2.74 -26.47 6.12
CA GLU A 187 2.63 -26.54 4.65
C GLU A 187 1.62 -25.54 4.10
N THR A 188 0.45 -25.43 4.73
CA THR A 188 -0.62 -24.53 4.34
C THR A 188 -0.22 -23.07 4.55
N PHE A 189 0.49 -22.78 5.65
CA PHE A 189 1.06 -21.48 5.94
C PHE A 189 2.09 -21.05 4.88
N GLN A 190 3.03 -21.92 4.52
CA GLN A 190 4.02 -21.64 3.49
C GLN A 190 3.38 -21.41 2.11
N ARG A 191 2.34 -22.17 1.77
CA ARG A 191 1.56 -21.95 0.55
C ARG A 191 0.86 -20.60 0.55
N SER A 192 0.33 -20.14 1.69
CA SER A 192 -0.26 -18.81 1.82
C SER A 192 0.75 -17.69 1.60
N MET A 193 1.96 -17.86 2.16
CA MET A 193 3.07 -16.95 1.93
C MET A 193 3.42 -16.87 0.44
N GLN A 194 3.53 -18.03 -0.21
CA GLN A 194 3.82 -18.10 -1.64
C GLN A 194 2.71 -17.45 -2.49
N ALA A 195 1.45 -17.72 -2.17
CA ALA A 195 0.30 -17.15 -2.89
C ALA A 195 0.27 -15.61 -2.81
N ILE A 196 0.52 -15.05 -1.63
CA ILE A 196 0.62 -13.58 -1.45
C ILE A 196 1.80 -13.03 -2.27
N TYR A 197 2.94 -13.70 -2.22
CA TYR A 197 4.13 -13.28 -2.97
C TYR A 197 3.88 -13.29 -4.48
N GLU A 198 3.28 -14.36 -5.02
CA GLU A 198 2.92 -14.47 -6.44
C GLU A 198 1.90 -13.41 -6.85
N ALA A 199 0.86 -13.19 -6.04
CA ALA A 199 -0.11 -12.14 -6.27
C ALA A 199 0.54 -10.75 -6.32
N ALA A 200 1.53 -10.52 -5.48
CA ALA A 200 2.27 -9.27 -5.45
C ALA A 200 3.23 -9.08 -6.62
N LEU A 201 3.84 -10.15 -7.12
CA LEU A 201 4.65 -10.09 -8.34
C LEU A 201 3.81 -9.84 -9.59
N PHE A 202 2.53 -10.18 -9.53
CA PHE A 202 1.60 -9.91 -10.62
C PHE A 202 1.20 -8.42 -10.70
N VAL A 203 1.13 -7.74 -9.56
CA VAL A 203 0.81 -6.31 -9.46
C VAL A 203 1.98 -5.44 -9.89
#